data_14e36df0deb8aa426af886cb108d303e
#
_entry.id   14e36df0deb8aa426af886cb108d303e
#
_cell.length_a   1.000
_cell.length_b   1.000
_cell.length_c   1.000
_cell.angle_alpha   90.00
_cell.angle_beta   90.00
_cell.angle_gamma   90.00
#
_symmetry.space_group_name_H-M   'P 1'
#
loop_
_entity.id
_entity.type
_entity.pdbx_description
1 polymer ?
#
loop_
_entity_poly.entity_id
_entity_poly.type
_entity_poly.pdbx_seq_one_letter_code
_entity_poly.pdbx_strand_id
1 'polypeptide(L)'
;VVAIATGISVVLSIIIVISLVAFVSGSAYGIFFAADAPNENAISVQEAVEILTGEYHDRLEEISNTIQHDRQDIVANDDVYFIRWQDVLAVFSSYVSGNELGSPVASLEEEQVDKLREIMWAMNAVGYSTHPETTTINTTDEDGNPTTTEITETILVIELTHKTSDEMAADYHFTTRQNTYLQLLQDPQYEELWAELLGGFAQGGGELMNPDSTRTPTGT
;
A
#
# COMPACT_ATOMS: atom_id res chain seq x y z
N VAL A 1 49.01 -1.96 23.71
CA VAL A 1 48.63 -2.45 22.37
C VAL A 1 47.11 -2.66 22.28
N VAL A 2 46.46 -3.26 23.29
CA VAL A 2 44.99 -3.52 23.30
C VAL A 2 44.17 -2.23 23.29
N ALA A 3 44.55 -1.17 24.02
CA ALA A 3 43.85 0.09 24.09
C ALA A 3 43.86 0.89 22.77
N ILE A 4 44.91 0.72 21.97
CA ILE A 4 44.99 1.38 20.63
C ILE A 4 44.10 0.66 19.64
N ALA A 5 44.02 -0.68 19.70
CA ALA A 5 43.18 -1.46 18.80
C ALA A 5 41.67 -1.21 19.03
N THR A 6 41.23 -1.05 20.29
CA THR A 6 39.85 -0.69 20.62
C THR A 6 39.48 0.72 20.16
N GLY A 7 40.41 1.70 20.33
CA GLY A 7 40.18 3.07 19.85
C GLY A 7 40.01 3.14 18.33
N ILE A 8 40.84 2.43 17.57
CA ILE A 8 40.77 2.38 16.10
C ILE A 8 39.44 1.74 15.64
N SER A 9 39.00 0.68 16.31
CA SER A 9 37.74 0.00 15.98
C SER A 9 36.53 0.93 16.19
N VAL A 10 36.48 1.69 17.28
CA VAL A 10 35.39 2.64 17.57
C VAL A 10 35.38 3.79 16.55
N VAL A 11 36.55 4.37 16.25
CA VAL A 11 36.67 5.45 15.25
C VAL A 11 36.23 4.95 13.86
N LEU A 12 36.66 3.74 13.47
CA LEU A 12 36.27 3.15 12.20
C LEU A 12 34.74 2.90 12.10
N SER A 13 34.14 2.41 13.19
CA SER A 13 32.70 2.23 13.29
C SER A 13 31.94 3.55 13.16
N ILE A 14 32.41 4.60 13.82
CA ILE A 14 31.80 5.94 13.72
C ILE A 14 31.93 6.49 12.30
N ILE A 15 33.06 6.31 11.64
CA ILE A 15 33.26 6.75 10.25
C ILE A 15 32.34 5.99 9.31
N ILE A 16 32.15 4.69 9.49
CA ILE A 16 31.23 3.87 8.69
C ILE A 16 29.79 4.35 8.89
N VAL A 17 29.34 4.59 10.11
CA VAL A 17 28.00 5.11 10.42
C VAL A 17 27.80 6.50 9.80
N ILE A 18 28.75 7.42 9.96
CA ILE A 18 28.67 8.76 9.35
C ILE A 18 28.65 8.67 7.82
N SER A 19 29.43 7.77 7.23
CA SER A 19 29.46 7.58 5.78
C SER A 19 28.13 6.97 5.27
N LEU A 20 27.53 6.06 6.02
CA LEU A 20 26.23 5.47 5.70
C LEU A 20 25.12 6.53 5.78
N VAL A 21 25.10 7.33 6.84
CA VAL A 21 24.13 8.43 7.01
C VAL A 21 24.30 9.48 5.89
N ALA A 22 25.54 9.85 5.56
CA ALA A 22 25.82 10.79 4.47
C ALA A 22 25.41 10.22 3.10
N PHE A 23 25.60 8.92 2.89
CA PHE A 23 25.17 8.25 1.66
C PHE A 23 23.64 8.21 1.54
N VAL A 24 22.94 7.84 2.63
CA VAL A 24 21.47 7.82 2.69
C VAL A 24 20.90 9.23 2.51
N SER A 25 21.45 10.25 3.19
CA SER A 25 20.98 11.64 3.12
C SER A 25 21.20 12.29 1.73
N GLY A 26 22.17 11.80 0.96
CA GLY A 26 22.43 12.27 -0.40
C GLY A 26 21.77 11.42 -1.50
N SER A 27 21.10 10.35 -1.13
CA SER A 27 20.41 9.44 -2.04
C SER A 27 18.94 9.78 -2.18
N ALA A 28 18.28 9.18 -3.18
CA ALA A 28 16.82 9.21 -3.32
C ALA A 28 16.07 8.79 -2.04
N TYR A 29 16.67 7.91 -1.26
CA TYR A 29 16.14 7.39 0.02
C TYR A 29 16.35 8.34 1.19
N GLY A 30 17.29 9.25 1.13
CA GLY A 30 17.49 10.27 2.17
C GLY A 30 16.25 11.12 2.43
N ILE A 31 15.39 11.21 1.43
CA ILE A 31 14.07 11.83 1.52
C ILE A 31 13.20 11.18 2.60
N PHE A 32 13.29 9.85 2.78
CA PHE A 32 12.44 9.10 3.70
C PHE A 32 13.05 8.90 5.10
N PHE A 33 14.38 9.01 5.21
CA PHE A 33 15.13 8.64 6.43
C PHE A 33 15.70 9.83 7.20
N ALA A 34 15.47 11.06 6.78
CA ALA A 34 15.91 12.21 7.55
C ALA A 34 15.04 12.35 8.81
N ALA A 35 15.67 12.16 9.94
CA ALA A 35 15.07 11.78 11.22
C ALA A 35 14.52 12.91 12.05
N ASP A 36 14.02 14.00 11.61
CA ASP A 36 13.33 14.95 12.49
C ASP A 36 12.30 15.77 11.70
N ALA A 37 11.05 15.70 12.12
CA ALA A 37 10.00 16.57 11.63
C ALA A 37 10.39 18.03 11.90
N PRO A 38 10.67 18.84 10.88
CA PRO A 38 11.19 20.19 11.10
C PRO A 38 10.13 21.17 11.61
N ASN A 39 8.87 20.74 11.75
CA ASN A 39 7.80 21.58 12.21
C ASN A 39 6.69 20.80 12.96
N GLU A 40 5.98 21.45 13.87
CA GLU A 40 4.95 20.85 14.73
C GLU A 40 3.73 20.28 13.97
N ASN A 41 3.58 20.58 12.67
CA ASN A 41 2.45 20.18 11.85
C ASN A 41 2.81 19.10 10.81
N ALA A 42 4.05 18.65 10.77
CA ALA A 42 4.49 17.64 9.82
C ALA A 42 4.45 16.25 10.47
N ILE A 43 4.02 15.24 9.71
CA ILE A 43 3.97 13.85 10.16
C ILE A 43 5.04 13.01 9.47
N SER A 44 5.39 11.87 10.07
CA SER A 44 6.31 10.93 9.44
C SER A 44 5.67 10.21 8.27
N VAL A 45 6.51 9.67 7.36
CA VAL A 45 6.01 8.84 6.25
C VAL A 45 5.25 7.62 6.77
N GLN A 46 5.72 6.98 7.84
CA GLN A 46 5.04 5.83 8.45
C GLN A 46 3.64 6.19 8.96
N GLU A 47 3.52 7.32 9.65
CA GLU A 47 2.23 7.81 10.15
C GLU A 47 1.27 8.14 8.98
N ALA A 48 1.77 8.75 7.91
CA ALA A 48 0.97 9.00 6.72
C ALA A 48 0.50 7.70 6.06
N VAL A 49 1.37 6.70 5.94
CA VAL A 49 1.04 5.36 5.42
C VAL A 49 -0.03 4.69 6.28
N GLU A 50 0.07 4.77 7.60
CA GLU A 50 -0.93 4.22 8.53
C GLU A 50 -2.29 4.89 8.36
N ILE A 51 -2.33 6.23 8.33
CA ILE A 51 -3.56 7.00 8.13
C ILE A 51 -4.22 6.64 6.79
N LEU A 52 -3.46 6.65 5.70
CA LEU A 52 -4.00 6.41 4.36
C LEU A 52 -4.39 4.94 4.14
N THR A 53 -3.71 4.00 4.79
CA THR A 53 -4.15 2.60 4.83
C THR A 53 -5.48 2.47 5.57
N GLY A 54 -5.65 3.19 6.68
CA GLY A 54 -6.93 3.28 7.38
C GLY A 54 -8.06 3.80 6.49
N GLU A 55 -7.84 4.91 5.76
CA GLU A 55 -8.82 5.47 4.81
C GLU A 55 -9.23 4.45 3.73
N TYR A 56 -8.28 3.64 3.25
CA TYR A 56 -8.56 2.60 2.27
C TYR A 56 -9.42 1.48 2.86
N HIS A 57 -9.14 1.05 4.09
CA HIS A 57 -9.95 0.07 4.82
C HIS A 57 -11.36 0.58 5.08
N ASP A 58 -11.48 1.82 5.57
CA ASP A 58 -12.76 2.46 5.84
C ASP A 58 -13.63 2.49 4.59
N ARG A 59 -13.03 2.71 3.42
CA ARG A 59 -13.75 2.69 2.15
C ARG A 59 -14.29 1.31 1.80
N LEU A 60 -13.51 0.26 2.01
CA LEU A 60 -13.95 -1.13 1.78
C LEU A 60 -15.09 -1.50 2.75
N GLU A 61 -14.94 -1.13 4.02
CA GLU A 61 -15.94 -1.35 5.05
C GLU A 61 -17.24 -0.58 4.77
N GLU A 62 -17.14 0.68 4.33
CA GLU A 62 -18.28 1.49 3.93
C GLU A 62 -19.10 0.80 2.84
N ILE A 63 -18.44 0.30 1.77
CA ILE A 63 -19.10 -0.42 0.68
C ILE A 63 -19.79 -1.67 1.21
N SER A 64 -19.07 -2.49 1.96
CA SER A 64 -19.57 -3.74 2.53
C SER A 64 -20.77 -3.51 3.44
N ASN A 65 -20.75 -2.47 4.29
CA ASN A 65 -21.82 -2.21 5.25
C ASN A 65 -23.02 -1.46 4.65
N THR A 66 -22.82 -0.73 3.55
CA THR A 66 -23.87 0.11 2.97
C THR A 66 -24.66 -0.61 1.88
N ILE A 67 -24.01 -1.48 1.11
CA ILE A 67 -24.64 -2.20 0.00
C ILE A 67 -25.27 -3.49 0.52
N GLN A 68 -26.60 -3.63 0.34
CA GLN A 68 -27.31 -4.85 0.74
C GLN A 68 -26.92 -6.03 -0.16
N HIS A 69 -26.43 -7.10 0.43
CA HIS A 69 -26.00 -8.32 -0.24
C HIS A 69 -26.13 -9.54 0.66
N ASP A 70 -26.15 -10.73 0.04
CA ASP A 70 -26.18 -12.03 0.73
C ASP A 70 -24.76 -12.64 0.82
N ARG A 71 -23.92 -12.37 -0.20
CA ARG A 71 -22.52 -12.80 -0.29
C ARG A 71 -21.64 -11.68 -0.83
N GLN A 72 -20.38 -11.63 -0.41
CA GLN A 72 -19.39 -10.68 -0.90
C GLN A 72 -18.21 -11.43 -1.52
N ASP A 73 -17.81 -10.99 -2.71
CA ASP A 73 -16.59 -11.44 -3.39
C ASP A 73 -15.68 -10.23 -3.60
N ILE A 74 -14.36 -10.42 -3.48
CA ILE A 74 -13.36 -9.39 -3.78
C ILE A 74 -12.51 -9.88 -4.93
N VAL A 75 -12.34 -9.05 -5.95
CA VAL A 75 -11.51 -9.32 -7.11
C VAL A 75 -10.49 -8.22 -7.32
N ALA A 76 -9.30 -8.55 -7.74
CA ALA A 76 -8.24 -7.60 -8.07
C ALA A 76 -7.74 -7.86 -9.49
N ASN A 77 -7.36 -6.81 -10.22
CA ASN A 77 -6.88 -6.91 -11.60
C ASN A 77 -5.52 -7.63 -11.75
N ASP A 78 -4.79 -7.78 -10.62
CA ASP A 78 -3.43 -8.35 -10.57
C ASP A 78 -3.24 -9.36 -9.42
N ASP A 79 -4.35 -9.89 -8.87
CA ASP A 79 -4.39 -10.82 -7.74
C ASP A 79 -3.71 -10.28 -6.46
N VAL A 80 -3.59 -8.96 -6.33
CA VAL A 80 -3.07 -8.28 -5.13
C VAL A 80 -4.22 -7.59 -4.41
N TYR A 81 -4.34 -7.83 -3.11
CA TYR A 81 -5.46 -7.38 -2.27
C TYR A 81 -5.03 -6.35 -1.23
N PHE A 82 -3.91 -5.65 -1.47
CA PHE A 82 -3.34 -4.65 -0.57
C PHE A 82 -2.63 -3.53 -1.35
N ILE A 83 -2.40 -2.40 -0.69
CA ILE A 83 -1.67 -1.28 -1.26
C ILE A 83 -0.17 -1.62 -1.31
N ARG A 84 0.44 -1.55 -2.50
CA ARG A 84 1.90 -1.64 -2.66
C ARG A 84 2.55 -0.31 -2.29
N TRP A 85 2.75 -0.07 -1.01
CA TRP A 85 3.26 1.21 -0.52
C TRP A 85 4.63 1.60 -1.07
N GLN A 86 5.49 0.64 -1.37
CA GLN A 86 6.77 0.91 -2.04
C GLN A 86 6.54 1.61 -3.38
N ASP A 87 5.61 1.12 -4.21
CA ASP A 87 5.30 1.70 -5.51
C ASP A 87 4.66 3.09 -5.37
N VAL A 88 3.72 3.25 -4.44
CA VAL A 88 3.06 4.53 -4.15
C VAL A 88 4.08 5.59 -3.72
N LEU A 89 4.95 5.26 -2.79
CA LEU A 89 5.99 6.18 -2.30
C LEU A 89 7.07 6.45 -3.34
N ALA A 90 7.41 5.48 -4.19
CA ALA A 90 8.35 5.69 -5.29
C ALA A 90 7.79 6.68 -6.32
N VAL A 91 6.51 6.55 -6.69
CA VAL A 91 5.81 7.51 -7.58
C VAL A 91 5.73 8.89 -6.93
N PHE A 92 5.30 8.96 -5.67
CA PHE A 92 5.21 10.21 -4.93
C PHE A 92 6.56 10.95 -4.87
N SER A 93 7.63 10.26 -4.49
CA SER A 93 8.97 10.85 -4.42
C SER A 93 9.48 11.34 -5.77
N SER A 94 9.24 10.56 -6.82
CA SER A 94 9.62 10.93 -8.18
C SER A 94 8.84 12.15 -8.67
N TYR A 95 7.57 12.26 -8.30
CA TYR A 95 6.72 13.41 -8.61
C TYR A 95 7.25 14.68 -7.92
N VAL A 96 7.48 14.63 -6.62
CA VAL A 96 7.93 15.78 -5.80
C VAL A 96 9.34 16.22 -6.19
N SER A 97 10.27 15.29 -6.43
CA SER A 97 11.65 15.56 -6.79
C SER A 97 11.82 16.24 -8.16
N GLY A 98 10.82 16.15 -9.03
CA GLY A 98 10.86 16.77 -10.36
C GLY A 98 10.65 18.28 -10.36
N ASN A 99 10.00 18.82 -9.32
CA ASN A 99 9.60 20.21 -9.28
C ASN A 99 10.57 21.10 -8.50
N GLU A 100 11.36 20.57 -7.55
CA GLU A 100 12.37 21.35 -6.83
C GLU A 100 13.62 20.53 -6.50
N LEU A 101 14.80 21.16 -6.68
CA LEU A 101 16.07 20.62 -6.25
C LEU A 101 16.15 20.66 -4.72
N GLY A 102 15.83 19.53 -4.07
CA GLY A 102 16.31 19.30 -2.72
C GLY A 102 15.41 19.72 -1.56
N SER A 103 14.10 19.63 -1.67
CA SER A 103 13.27 19.59 -0.46
C SER A 103 13.48 18.24 0.24
N PRO A 104 14.07 18.21 1.44
CA PRO A 104 14.15 16.99 2.23
C PRO A 104 12.73 16.65 2.73
N VAL A 105 12.14 15.61 2.18
CA VAL A 105 10.80 15.15 2.59
C VAL A 105 10.95 14.07 3.65
N ALA A 106 11.58 14.40 4.76
CA ALA A 106 11.62 13.52 5.92
C ALA A 106 10.34 13.56 6.73
N SER A 107 9.62 14.64 6.58
CA SER A 107 8.33 14.87 7.20
C SER A 107 7.40 15.41 6.15
N LEU A 108 6.17 14.93 6.15
CA LEU A 108 5.13 15.33 5.22
C LEU A 108 4.28 16.44 5.85
N GLU A 109 4.30 17.61 5.23
CA GLU A 109 3.33 18.66 5.53
C GLU A 109 1.96 18.28 4.93
N GLU A 110 0.90 18.93 5.36
CA GLU A 110 -0.49 18.65 4.96
C GLU A 110 -0.65 18.55 3.43
N GLU A 111 -0.08 19.48 2.68
CA GLU A 111 -0.12 19.49 1.21
C GLU A 111 0.55 18.25 0.60
N GLN A 112 1.62 17.77 1.22
CA GLN A 112 2.34 16.57 0.77
C GLN A 112 1.56 15.30 1.11
N VAL A 113 0.91 15.25 2.27
CA VAL A 113 0.01 14.14 2.65
C VAL A 113 -1.18 14.09 1.68
N ASP A 114 -1.76 15.23 1.32
CA ASP A 114 -2.84 15.30 0.34
C ASP A 114 -2.40 14.82 -1.04
N LYS A 115 -1.19 15.17 -1.45
CA LYS A 115 -0.62 14.67 -2.71
C LYS A 115 -0.32 13.17 -2.68
N LEU A 116 0.19 12.68 -1.56
CA LEU A 116 0.39 11.24 -1.35
C LEU A 116 -0.94 10.48 -1.38
N ARG A 117 -1.98 11.03 -0.75
CA ARG A 117 -3.35 10.50 -0.79
C ARG A 117 -3.89 10.44 -2.22
N GLU A 118 -3.74 11.52 -3.00
CA GLU A 118 -4.15 11.56 -4.41
C GLU A 118 -3.48 10.44 -5.21
N ILE A 119 -2.16 10.27 -5.07
CA ILE A 119 -1.40 9.24 -5.76
C ILE A 119 -1.83 7.84 -5.30
N MET A 120 -1.98 7.63 -4.01
CA MET A 120 -2.44 6.35 -3.45
C MET A 120 -3.78 5.95 -4.06
N TRP A 121 -4.77 6.84 -4.07
CA TRP A 121 -6.09 6.55 -4.65
C TRP A 121 -6.06 6.41 -6.18
N ALA A 122 -5.17 7.13 -6.87
CA ALA A 122 -5.00 6.98 -8.32
C ALA A 122 -4.38 5.62 -8.69
N MET A 123 -3.56 5.06 -7.79
CA MET A 123 -2.92 3.75 -7.97
C MET A 123 -3.80 2.58 -7.47
N ASN A 124 -4.71 2.83 -6.54
CA ASN A 124 -5.46 1.78 -5.84
C ASN A 124 -6.95 2.12 -5.83
N ALA A 125 -7.59 2.05 -6.98
CA ALA A 125 -9.01 2.36 -7.11
C ALA A 125 -9.88 1.22 -6.58
N VAL A 126 -10.98 1.57 -5.90
CA VAL A 126 -11.98 0.65 -5.38
C VAL A 126 -13.32 0.92 -6.07
N GLY A 127 -13.77 -0.05 -6.86
CA GLY A 127 -15.09 -0.10 -7.44
C GLY A 127 -15.96 -1.17 -6.79
N TYR A 128 -17.24 -1.19 -7.13
CA TYR A 128 -18.11 -2.30 -6.74
C TYR A 128 -19.26 -2.46 -7.73
N SER A 129 -19.77 -3.69 -7.81
CA SER A 129 -20.98 -4.04 -8.55
C SER A 129 -21.81 -5.05 -7.76
N THR A 130 -23.10 -5.20 -8.12
CA THR A 130 -23.95 -6.25 -7.56
C THR A 130 -24.62 -7.02 -8.68
N HIS A 131 -24.75 -8.34 -8.50
CA HIS A 131 -25.53 -9.17 -9.43
C HIS A 131 -26.25 -10.30 -8.68
N PRO A 132 -27.41 -10.77 -9.18
CA PRO A 132 -28.07 -11.95 -8.63
C PRO A 132 -27.41 -13.22 -9.17
N GLU A 133 -27.24 -14.21 -8.29
CA GLU A 133 -26.83 -15.57 -8.65
C GLU A 133 -27.91 -16.55 -8.17
N THR A 134 -28.44 -17.38 -9.10
CA THR A 134 -29.45 -18.39 -8.77
C THR A 134 -28.83 -19.77 -8.77
N THR A 135 -28.91 -20.44 -7.62
CA THR A 135 -28.46 -21.82 -7.42
C THR A 135 -29.66 -22.75 -7.28
N THR A 136 -29.64 -23.86 -7.98
CA THR A 136 -30.65 -24.90 -7.88
C THR A 136 -30.22 -25.99 -6.90
N ILE A 137 -30.98 -26.17 -5.84
CA ILE A 137 -30.72 -27.22 -4.84
C ILE A 137 -31.74 -28.35 -5.01
N ASN A 138 -31.25 -29.57 -5.18
CA ASN A 138 -32.07 -30.76 -5.17
C ASN A 138 -32.25 -31.23 -3.70
N THR A 139 -33.48 -31.24 -3.24
CA THR A 139 -33.87 -31.69 -1.90
C THR A 139 -34.84 -32.85 -1.99
N THR A 140 -35.22 -33.40 -0.87
CA THR A 140 -36.26 -34.45 -0.77
C THR A 140 -37.37 -33.93 0.16
N ASP A 141 -38.61 -34.04 -0.27
CA ASP A 141 -39.76 -33.66 0.55
C ASP A 141 -39.98 -34.65 1.73
N GLU A 142 -40.97 -34.34 2.60
CA GLU A 142 -41.27 -35.17 3.79
C GLU A 142 -41.78 -36.59 3.40
N ASP A 143 -42.25 -36.76 2.15
CA ASP A 143 -42.76 -38.03 1.62
C ASP A 143 -41.64 -38.82 0.88
N GLY A 144 -40.38 -38.30 0.84
CA GLY A 144 -39.26 -38.97 0.19
C GLY A 144 -39.13 -38.71 -1.32
N ASN A 145 -39.92 -37.78 -1.91
CA ASN A 145 -39.85 -37.49 -3.33
C ASN A 145 -38.78 -36.39 -3.59
N PRO A 146 -38.04 -36.49 -4.69
CA PRO A 146 -37.08 -35.46 -5.04
C PRO A 146 -37.79 -34.13 -5.43
N THR A 147 -37.39 -33.06 -4.78
CA THR A 147 -37.82 -31.69 -5.06
C THR A 147 -36.64 -30.81 -5.43
N THR A 148 -36.96 -29.74 -6.16
CA THR A 148 -35.95 -28.78 -6.58
C THR A 148 -36.34 -27.40 -6.05
N THR A 149 -35.40 -26.75 -5.34
CA THR A 149 -35.57 -25.38 -4.83
C THR A 149 -34.56 -24.48 -5.49
N GLU A 150 -35.00 -23.34 -6.00
CA GLU A 150 -34.12 -22.28 -6.50
C GLU A 150 -33.91 -21.26 -5.38
N ILE A 151 -32.63 -20.95 -5.12
CA ILE A 151 -32.22 -19.90 -4.19
C ILE A 151 -31.51 -18.85 -5.00
N THR A 152 -31.96 -17.60 -4.89
CA THR A 152 -31.31 -16.45 -5.53
C THR A 152 -30.65 -15.61 -4.46
N GLU A 153 -29.33 -15.42 -4.58
CA GLU A 153 -28.50 -14.58 -3.70
C GLU A 153 -28.05 -13.34 -4.45
N THR A 154 -27.99 -12.21 -3.77
CA THR A 154 -27.36 -10.99 -4.29
C THR A 154 -25.89 -11.01 -3.94
N ILE A 155 -25.03 -11.03 -4.93
CA ILE A 155 -23.58 -11.01 -4.74
C ILE A 155 -23.08 -9.58 -4.88
N LEU A 156 -22.36 -9.09 -3.85
CA LEU A 156 -21.56 -7.87 -3.93
C LEU A 156 -20.16 -8.24 -4.41
N VAL A 157 -19.73 -7.66 -5.52
CA VAL A 157 -18.35 -7.78 -6.00
C VAL A 157 -17.64 -6.46 -5.75
N ILE A 158 -16.59 -6.48 -4.93
CA ILE A 158 -15.67 -5.35 -4.74
C ILE A 158 -14.51 -5.54 -5.70
N GLU A 159 -14.28 -4.54 -6.53
CA GLU A 159 -13.29 -4.55 -7.61
C GLU A 159 -12.11 -3.66 -7.22
N LEU A 160 -10.94 -4.26 -6.97
CA LEU A 160 -9.70 -3.56 -6.72
C LEU A 160 -8.94 -3.40 -8.03
N THR A 161 -8.60 -2.17 -8.38
CA THR A 161 -7.84 -1.88 -9.59
C THR A 161 -6.54 -1.21 -9.23
N HIS A 162 -5.43 -1.89 -9.46
CA HIS A 162 -4.09 -1.37 -9.23
C HIS A 162 -3.45 -0.89 -10.52
N LYS A 163 -2.80 0.28 -10.46
CA LYS A 163 -1.90 0.78 -11.48
C LYS A 163 -0.45 0.58 -11.04
N THR A 164 0.38 0.24 -12.01
CA THR A 164 1.83 0.14 -11.82
C THR A 164 2.47 1.53 -11.74
N SER A 165 3.69 1.58 -11.22
CA SER A 165 4.49 2.81 -11.19
C SER A 165 4.77 3.36 -12.58
N ASP A 166 4.95 2.48 -13.59
CA ASP A 166 5.17 2.89 -14.98
C ASP A 166 3.91 3.52 -15.61
N GLU A 167 2.73 2.98 -15.32
CA GLU A 167 1.46 3.58 -15.74
C GLU A 167 1.27 4.96 -15.13
N MET A 168 1.58 5.11 -13.84
CA MET A 168 1.51 6.40 -13.16
C MET A 168 2.55 7.39 -13.71
N ALA A 169 3.76 6.94 -14.03
CA ALA A 169 4.77 7.78 -14.66
C ALA A 169 4.31 8.30 -16.03
N ALA A 170 3.59 7.47 -16.80
CA ALA A 170 2.98 7.87 -18.07
C ALA A 170 1.83 8.87 -17.86
N ASP A 171 0.92 8.62 -16.90
CA ASP A 171 -0.22 9.49 -16.58
C ASP A 171 0.23 10.87 -16.11
N TYR A 172 1.26 10.95 -15.27
CA TYR A 172 1.84 12.19 -14.78
C TYR A 172 2.88 12.81 -15.72
N HIS A 173 3.12 12.21 -16.89
CA HIS A 173 4.08 12.68 -17.88
C HIS A 173 5.47 12.90 -17.29
N PHE A 174 5.98 11.92 -16.55
CA PHE A 174 7.28 12.01 -15.91
C PHE A 174 8.39 12.30 -16.91
N THR A 175 9.24 13.25 -16.57
CA THR A 175 10.46 13.55 -17.30
C THR A 175 11.45 12.38 -17.22
N THR A 176 12.45 12.39 -18.11
CA THR A 176 13.54 11.39 -18.08
C THR A 176 14.20 11.30 -16.70
N ARG A 177 14.37 12.44 -16.02
CA ARG A 177 14.94 12.50 -14.67
C ARG A 177 14.05 11.83 -13.64
N GLN A 178 12.74 12.11 -13.63
CA GLN A 178 11.78 11.49 -12.74
C GLN A 178 11.68 9.98 -12.96
N ASN A 179 11.69 9.54 -14.24
CA ASN A 179 11.72 8.11 -14.56
C ASN A 179 13.00 7.42 -14.06
N THR A 180 14.17 8.07 -14.21
CA THR A 180 15.43 7.54 -13.66
C THR A 180 15.35 7.41 -12.14
N TYR A 181 14.72 8.39 -11.48
CA TYR A 181 14.54 8.38 -10.03
C TYR A 181 13.60 7.26 -9.58
N LEU A 182 12.47 7.09 -10.28
CA LEU A 182 11.51 6.02 -10.04
C LEU A 182 12.18 4.64 -10.15
N GLN A 183 12.93 4.38 -11.20
CA GLN A 183 13.66 3.13 -11.39
C GLN A 183 14.70 2.90 -10.29
N LEU A 184 15.39 3.95 -9.85
CA LEU A 184 16.32 3.84 -8.74
C LEU A 184 15.61 3.43 -7.43
N LEU A 185 14.45 4.04 -7.13
CA LEU A 185 13.68 3.73 -5.93
C LEU A 185 13.10 2.30 -5.92
N GLN A 186 12.93 1.71 -7.10
CA GLN A 186 12.43 0.34 -7.27
C GLN A 186 13.54 -0.70 -7.44
N ASP A 187 14.82 -0.29 -7.39
CA ASP A 187 15.94 -1.24 -7.50
C ASP A 187 15.93 -2.23 -6.33
N PRO A 188 15.99 -3.56 -6.59
CA PRO A 188 15.95 -4.58 -5.55
C PRO A 188 17.03 -4.47 -4.47
N GLN A 189 18.16 -3.79 -4.76
CA GLN A 189 19.20 -3.55 -3.76
C GLN A 189 18.70 -2.77 -2.53
N TYR A 190 17.54 -2.10 -2.63
CA TYR A 190 16.97 -1.26 -1.58
C TYR A 190 15.78 -1.88 -0.87
N GLU A 191 15.47 -3.14 -1.16
CA GLU A 191 14.32 -3.84 -0.54
C GLU A 191 14.39 -3.84 1.00
N GLU A 192 15.59 -4.02 1.56
CA GLU A 192 15.78 -3.96 3.03
C GLU A 192 15.45 -2.58 3.63
N LEU A 193 15.78 -1.49 2.91
CA LEU A 193 15.45 -0.13 3.34
C LEU A 193 13.93 0.13 3.31
N TRP A 194 13.26 -0.35 2.28
CA TRP A 194 11.81 -0.27 2.22
C TRP A 194 11.14 -1.10 3.32
N ALA A 195 11.65 -2.29 3.60
CA ALA A 195 11.17 -3.12 4.71
C ALA A 195 11.35 -2.44 6.07
N GLU A 196 12.46 -1.74 6.29
CA GLU A 196 12.70 -0.97 7.51
C GLU A 196 11.75 0.24 7.61
N LEU A 197 11.60 1.01 6.53
CA LEU A 197 10.73 2.19 6.48
C LEU A 197 9.26 1.84 6.68
N LEU A 198 8.78 0.83 5.96
CA LEU A 198 7.37 0.46 5.93
C LEU A 198 6.98 -0.52 7.04
N GLY A 199 7.95 -1.22 7.64
CA GLY A 199 7.69 -2.21 8.68
C GLY A 199 6.64 -3.23 8.22
N GLY A 200 5.56 -3.38 8.98
CA GLY A 200 4.46 -4.29 8.65
C GLY A 200 3.76 -3.99 7.31
N PHE A 201 3.85 -2.76 6.79
CA PHE A 201 3.24 -2.37 5.51
C PHE A 201 4.07 -2.76 4.28
N ALA A 202 5.33 -3.16 4.44
CA ALA A 202 6.20 -3.56 3.32
C ALA A 202 5.70 -4.80 2.58
N GLN A 203 5.02 -5.70 3.27
CA GLN A 203 4.49 -6.96 2.74
C GLN A 203 2.95 -7.01 2.76
N GLY A 204 2.29 -5.87 2.58
CA GLY A 204 0.84 -5.77 2.62
C GLY A 204 0.29 -5.74 4.04
N GLY A 205 0.89 -4.93 4.89
CA GLY A 205 0.53 -4.77 6.29
C GLY A 205 -0.92 -4.41 6.53
N GLY A 206 -1.58 -5.35 7.14
CA GLY A 206 -3.01 -5.46 7.26
C GLY A 206 -3.52 -6.41 6.19
N GLU A 207 -3.62 -7.68 6.53
CA GLU A 207 -4.32 -8.70 5.74
C GLU A 207 -5.75 -8.22 5.47
N LEU A 208 -5.90 -7.50 4.35
CA LEU A 208 -7.13 -6.83 3.95
C LEU A 208 -8.19 -7.81 3.50
N MET A 209 -8.55 -8.79 4.18
CA MET A 209 -9.51 -9.83 3.86
C MET A 209 -8.88 -11.02 3.12
N ASN A 210 -8.71 -12.08 3.85
CA ASN A 210 -8.61 -13.40 3.25
C ASN A 210 -9.90 -13.64 2.44
N PRO A 211 -9.86 -13.77 1.10
CA PRO A 211 -11.05 -14.02 0.30
C PRO A 211 -11.81 -15.30 0.72
N ASP A 212 -11.17 -16.21 1.45
CA ASP A 212 -11.80 -17.40 2.04
C ASP A 212 -12.56 -17.14 3.36
N SER A 213 -12.36 -15.98 4.01
CA SER A 213 -13.03 -15.67 5.28
C SER A 213 -14.43 -15.04 5.12
N THR A 214 -14.82 -14.69 3.90
CA THR A 214 -16.14 -14.09 3.61
C THR A 214 -17.26 -15.11 3.38
N ARG A 215 -16.95 -16.40 3.38
CA ARG A 215 -17.98 -17.45 3.45
C ARG A 215 -18.47 -17.59 4.89
N THR A 216 -19.37 -16.72 5.31
CA THR A 216 -20.20 -16.98 6.49
C THR A 216 -21.27 -18.00 6.05
N PRO A 217 -21.25 -19.25 6.52
CA PRO A 217 -22.36 -20.14 6.29
C PRO A 217 -23.52 -19.62 7.13
N THR A 218 -24.52 -19.03 6.52
CA THR A 218 -25.84 -18.87 7.12
C THR A 218 -26.43 -20.28 7.21
N GLY A 219 -26.11 -20.96 8.29
CA GLY A 219 -26.65 -22.24 8.68
C GLY A 219 -27.68 -22.06 9.76
N THR A 220 -28.80 -22.48 9.52
CA THR A 220 -29.94 -23.17 10.21
C THR A 220 -31.22 -22.45 10.10
#